data_43090f39f3a6bffa19f643fcf1bf2588
#
_entry.id   43090f39f3a6bffa19f643fcf1bf2588
#
_cell.length_a   1.000
_cell.length_b   1.000
_cell.length_c   1.000
_cell.angle_alpha   90.00
_cell.angle_beta   90.00
_cell.angle_gamma   90.00
#
_symmetry.space_group_name_H-M   'P 1'
#
loop_
_entity.id
_entity.type
_entity.pdbx_description
1 polymer ?
#
loop_
_entity_poly.entity_id
_entity_poly.type
_entity_poly.pdbx_seq_one_letter_code
_entity_poly.pdbx_strand_id
1 'polypeptide(L)'
;MAELRRRPDRDPNQSGGWFIYHGDVRVGHIGKRAGVPVDVDQWGWSCGFYPGCDPGEQTHGSAPTFEAAKDGFQSAWDRLLQKKTAAHFEIWRRWRDFTAWKYRMTAEKLPLPTQRTDGRARCFCGAEISTAAVDWHVNDAHRGIGDAARK
;
A
#
# COMPACT_ATOMS: atom_id res chain seq x y z
N MET A 1 -7.96 -0.47 -19.11
CA MET A 1 -7.81 -0.82 -17.68
C MET A 1 -6.38 -1.25 -17.39
N ALA A 2 -5.83 -0.85 -16.26
CA ALA A 2 -4.51 -1.31 -15.87
C ALA A 2 -4.57 -2.79 -15.50
N GLU A 3 -3.64 -3.56 -16.06
CA GLU A 3 -3.51 -4.97 -15.76
C GLU A 3 -2.93 -5.15 -14.35
N LEU A 4 -3.32 -6.23 -13.66
CA LEU A 4 -2.72 -6.57 -12.38
C LEU A 4 -1.29 -7.07 -12.60
N ARG A 5 -0.38 -6.59 -11.74
CA ARG A 5 1.02 -6.99 -11.74
C ARG A 5 1.40 -7.46 -10.34
N ARG A 6 2.34 -8.38 -10.26
CA ARG A 6 2.85 -8.88 -8.99
C ARG A 6 4.29 -8.45 -8.77
N ARG A 7 4.64 -8.22 -7.50
CA ARG A 7 6.01 -7.95 -7.06
C ARG A 7 6.30 -8.83 -5.87
N PRO A 8 7.53 -9.37 -5.75
CA PRO A 8 7.89 -10.21 -4.61
C PRO A 8 7.74 -9.45 -3.29
N ASP A 9 7.17 -10.13 -2.30
CA ASP A 9 7.24 -9.69 -0.92
C ASP A 9 8.59 -10.15 -0.37
N ARG A 10 9.45 -9.21 -0.03
CA ARG A 10 10.82 -9.48 0.43
C ARG A 10 10.98 -9.31 1.93
N ASP A 11 9.87 -9.22 2.67
CA ASP A 11 9.94 -9.14 4.12
C ASP A 11 10.52 -10.47 4.67
N PRO A 12 11.67 -10.43 5.36
CA PRO A 12 12.30 -11.64 5.89
C PRO A 12 11.46 -12.34 6.95
N ASN A 13 10.47 -11.66 7.54
CA ASN A 13 9.58 -12.23 8.53
C ASN A 13 8.35 -12.90 7.92
N GLN A 14 8.20 -12.84 6.60
CA GLN A 14 7.10 -13.46 5.87
C GLN A 14 7.59 -14.70 5.12
N SER A 15 6.70 -15.65 4.91
CA SER A 15 7.02 -16.92 4.22
C SER A 15 7.15 -16.76 2.70
N GLY A 16 7.38 -15.54 2.25
CA GLY A 16 7.38 -15.19 0.84
C GLY A 16 6.00 -14.90 0.33
N GLY A 17 5.88 -14.57 -0.93
CA GLY A 17 4.61 -14.22 -1.53
C GLY A 17 4.76 -13.07 -2.50
N TRP A 18 3.63 -12.52 -2.87
CA TRP A 18 3.54 -11.50 -3.91
C TRP A 18 2.58 -10.40 -3.48
N PHE A 19 3.04 -9.16 -3.53
CA PHE A 19 2.15 -8.01 -3.54
C PHE A 19 1.55 -7.85 -4.93
N ILE A 20 0.26 -7.54 -4.97
CA ILE A 20 -0.48 -7.36 -6.22
C ILE A 20 -0.77 -5.88 -6.40
N TYR A 21 -0.48 -5.36 -7.60
CA TYR A 21 -0.65 -3.95 -7.94
C TYR A 21 -1.60 -3.78 -9.11
N HIS A 22 -2.47 -2.77 -8.99
CA HIS A 22 -3.26 -2.22 -10.09
C HIS A 22 -2.63 -0.86 -10.42
N GLY A 23 -1.86 -0.80 -11.51
CA GLY A 23 -1.01 0.35 -11.75
C GLY A 23 0.04 0.50 -10.65
N ASP A 24 0.04 1.66 -10.00
CA ASP A 24 0.93 1.96 -8.88
C ASP A 24 0.29 1.71 -7.50
N VAL A 25 -0.97 1.27 -7.46
CA VAL A 25 -1.72 1.03 -6.22
C VAL A 25 -1.63 -0.43 -5.82
N ARG A 26 -1.15 -0.68 -4.60
CA ARG A 26 -1.10 -2.04 -4.05
C ARG A 26 -2.51 -2.44 -3.61
N VAL A 27 -3.04 -3.49 -4.22
CA VAL A 27 -4.42 -3.91 -4.02
C VAL A 27 -4.56 -5.26 -3.31
N GLY A 28 -3.46 -5.87 -2.92
CA GLY A 28 -3.51 -7.08 -2.14
C GLY A 28 -2.23 -7.89 -2.12
N HIS A 29 -2.37 -9.13 -1.66
CA HIS A 29 -1.24 -10.04 -1.45
C HIS A 29 -1.68 -11.49 -1.71
N ILE A 30 -0.78 -12.29 -2.23
CA ILE A 30 -0.93 -13.75 -2.37
C ILE A 30 0.33 -14.38 -1.80
N GLY A 31 0.17 -15.33 -0.89
CA GLY A 31 1.33 -15.98 -0.28
C GLY A 31 0.98 -17.33 0.34
N LYS A 32 2.01 -18.07 0.69
CA LYS A 32 1.84 -19.31 1.46
C LYS A 32 1.40 -19.01 2.88
N ARG A 33 0.46 -19.81 3.36
CA ARG A 33 0.00 -19.72 4.74
C ARG A 33 1.01 -20.39 5.67
N ALA A 34 1.41 -19.67 6.72
CA ALA A 34 2.33 -20.21 7.72
C ALA A 34 1.55 -20.93 8.83
N GLY A 35 2.12 -22.01 9.36
CA GLY A 35 1.61 -22.71 10.54
C GLY A 35 0.29 -23.45 10.32
N VAL A 36 -0.09 -23.72 9.07
CA VAL A 36 -1.29 -24.53 8.78
C VAL A 36 -0.95 -25.98 8.55
N PRO A 37 -1.87 -26.95 8.86
CA PRO A 37 -1.66 -28.35 8.55
C PRO A 37 -1.46 -28.60 7.06
N VAL A 38 -0.74 -29.67 6.73
CA VAL A 38 -0.39 -30.02 5.34
C VAL A 38 -1.58 -30.46 4.49
N ASP A 39 -2.68 -30.85 5.12
CA ASP A 39 -3.90 -31.36 4.46
C ASP A 39 -4.95 -30.27 4.18
N VAL A 40 -4.65 -29.01 4.52
CA VAL A 40 -5.52 -27.87 4.22
C VAL A 40 -4.91 -26.99 3.14
N ASP A 41 -5.66 -26.01 2.65
CA ASP A 41 -5.20 -25.06 1.67
C ASP A 41 -3.90 -24.38 2.15
N GLN A 42 -2.85 -24.45 1.34
CA GLN A 42 -1.54 -23.89 1.68
C GLN A 42 -1.34 -22.45 1.22
N TRP A 43 -2.23 -21.94 0.37
CA TRP A 43 -2.13 -20.58 -0.18
C TRP A 43 -3.24 -19.70 0.34
N GLY A 44 -2.92 -18.46 0.60
CA GLY A 44 -3.89 -17.44 1.00
C GLY A 44 -3.79 -16.22 0.10
N TRP A 45 -4.90 -15.52 -0.05
CA TRP A 45 -4.95 -14.26 -0.76
C TRP A 45 -5.78 -13.25 0.02
N SER A 46 -5.43 -11.99 -0.11
CA SER A 46 -6.20 -10.88 0.41
C SER A 46 -6.32 -9.81 -0.66
N CYS A 47 -7.51 -9.25 -0.83
CA CYS A 47 -7.84 -8.27 -1.86
C CYS A 47 -8.47 -7.04 -1.21
N GLY A 48 -7.92 -5.88 -1.52
CA GLY A 48 -8.36 -4.60 -1.03
C GLY A 48 -7.20 -3.69 -0.72
N PHE A 49 -7.50 -2.42 -0.49
CA PHE A 49 -6.49 -1.42 -0.15
C PHE A 49 -7.06 -0.43 0.87
N TYR A 50 -6.20 0.05 1.74
CA TYR A 50 -6.57 1.03 2.76
C TYR A 50 -5.47 2.11 2.85
N PRO A 51 -5.84 3.39 2.91
CA PRO A 51 -7.21 3.91 2.77
C PRO A 51 -7.71 3.80 1.32
N GLY A 52 -9.00 3.92 1.11
CA GLY A 52 -9.65 3.87 -0.21
C GLY A 52 -10.76 2.83 -0.30
N CYS A 53 -10.69 1.74 0.49
CA CYS A 53 -11.79 0.81 0.68
C CYS A 53 -12.47 1.06 2.02
N ASP A 54 -13.79 0.91 2.05
CA ASP A 54 -14.58 0.98 3.28
C ASP A 54 -14.49 -0.36 4.05
N PRO A 55 -14.81 -0.34 5.36
CA PRO A 55 -14.90 -1.59 6.12
C PRO A 55 -15.86 -2.58 5.45
N GLY A 56 -15.41 -3.84 5.33
CA GLY A 56 -16.17 -4.90 4.70
C GLY A 56 -15.96 -5.04 3.20
N GLU A 57 -15.28 -4.10 2.55
CA GLU A 57 -14.96 -4.22 1.13
C GLU A 57 -13.73 -5.06 0.86
N GLN A 58 -12.85 -5.20 1.85
CA GLN A 58 -11.69 -6.07 1.74
C GLN A 58 -12.11 -7.52 1.91
N THR A 59 -11.60 -8.40 1.06
CA THR A 59 -11.91 -9.82 1.08
C THR A 59 -10.63 -10.65 1.13
N HIS A 60 -10.75 -11.89 1.59
CA HIS A 60 -9.64 -12.82 1.64
C HIS A 60 -10.14 -14.24 1.42
N GLY A 61 -9.24 -15.14 1.11
CA GLY A 61 -9.57 -16.53 0.92
C GLY A 61 -8.33 -17.40 0.94
N SER A 62 -8.55 -18.70 0.81
CA SER A 62 -7.47 -19.67 0.72
C SER A 62 -7.67 -20.56 -0.51
N ALA A 63 -6.59 -21.23 -0.92
CA ALA A 63 -6.60 -22.10 -2.09
C ALA A 63 -5.51 -23.16 -1.97
N PRO A 64 -5.69 -24.31 -2.65
CA PRO A 64 -4.68 -25.39 -2.58
C PRO A 64 -3.40 -25.06 -3.36
N THR A 65 -3.47 -24.19 -4.36
CA THR A 65 -2.31 -23.85 -5.21
C THR A 65 -2.22 -22.33 -5.42
N PHE A 66 -1.05 -21.89 -5.85
CA PHE A 66 -0.87 -20.48 -6.23
C PHE A 66 -1.83 -20.07 -7.36
N GLU A 67 -2.00 -20.91 -8.37
CA GLU A 67 -2.89 -20.61 -9.49
C GLU A 67 -4.35 -20.44 -9.05
N ALA A 68 -4.82 -21.32 -8.16
CA ALA A 68 -6.17 -21.20 -7.60
C ALA A 68 -6.32 -19.95 -6.73
N ALA A 69 -5.29 -19.60 -5.95
CA ALA A 69 -5.29 -18.37 -5.15
C ALA A 69 -5.33 -17.13 -6.06
N LYS A 70 -4.58 -17.14 -7.15
CA LYS A 70 -4.58 -16.08 -8.15
C LYS A 70 -5.95 -15.90 -8.79
N ASP A 71 -6.63 -16.99 -9.11
CA ASP A 71 -7.99 -16.94 -9.68
C ASP A 71 -9.00 -16.39 -8.68
N GLY A 72 -8.90 -16.79 -7.41
CA GLY A 72 -9.73 -16.25 -6.33
C GLY A 72 -9.53 -14.76 -6.15
N PHE A 73 -8.28 -14.32 -6.15
CA PHE A 73 -7.93 -12.91 -6.09
C PHE A 73 -8.51 -12.14 -7.27
N GLN A 74 -8.34 -12.64 -8.49
CA GLN A 74 -8.82 -11.97 -9.70
C GLN A 74 -10.34 -11.77 -9.66
N SER A 75 -11.08 -12.78 -9.25
CA SER A 75 -12.54 -12.69 -9.10
C SER A 75 -12.95 -11.64 -8.06
N ALA A 76 -12.26 -11.62 -6.92
CA ALA A 76 -12.52 -10.63 -5.88
C ALA A 76 -12.18 -9.22 -6.36
N TRP A 77 -11.08 -9.06 -7.06
CA TRP A 77 -10.66 -7.77 -7.61
C TRP A 77 -11.66 -7.26 -8.65
N ASP A 78 -12.11 -8.10 -9.56
CA ASP A 78 -13.09 -7.71 -10.59
C ASP A 78 -14.37 -7.16 -9.96
N ARG A 79 -14.83 -7.76 -8.86
CA ARG A 79 -15.99 -7.25 -8.13
C ARG A 79 -15.70 -5.92 -7.42
N LEU A 80 -14.54 -5.82 -6.78
CA LEU A 80 -14.16 -4.60 -6.05
C LEU A 80 -13.94 -3.43 -7.00
N LEU A 81 -13.31 -3.65 -8.14
CA LEU A 81 -12.98 -2.62 -9.11
C LEU A 81 -14.24 -1.90 -9.61
N GLN A 82 -15.37 -2.60 -9.71
CA GLN A 82 -16.65 -1.98 -10.12
C GLN A 82 -17.13 -0.92 -9.14
N LYS A 83 -16.67 -0.97 -7.89
CA LYS A 83 -17.06 -0.04 -6.83
C LYS A 83 -16.03 1.07 -6.61
N LYS A 84 -14.88 1.01 -7.28
CA LYS A 84 -13.78 1.94 -7.06
C LYS A 84 -13.65 2.92 -8.21
N THR A 85 -13.33 4.16 -7.85
CA THR A 85 -13.13 5.26 -8.79
C THR A 85 -11.69 5.77 -8.69
N ALA A 86 -11.31 6.63 -9.63
CA ALA A 86 -10.01 7.31 -9.58
C ALA A 86 -9.76 8.02 -8.24
N ALA A 87 -10.81 8.57 -7.63
CA ALA A 87 -10.70 9.25 -6.34
C ALA A 87 -10.29 8.30 -5.21
N HIS A 88 -10.79 7.05 -5.20
CA HIS A 88 -10.39 6.05 -4.21
C HIS A 88 -8.91 5.69 -4.32
N PHE A 89 -8.41 5.52 -5.53
CA PHE A 89 -6.99 5.24 -5.77
C PHE A 89 -6.12 6.42 -5.39
N GLU A 90 -6.59 7.64 -5.62
CA GLU A 90 -5.85 8.86 -5.24
C GLU A 90 -5.73 9.01 -3.71
N ILE A 91 -6.76 8.65 -2.96
CA ILE A 91 -6.69 8.62 -1.49
C ILE A 91 -5.55 7.71 -1.03
N TRP A 92 -5.42 6.53 -1.62
CA TRP A 92 -4.35 5.60 -1.29
C TRP A 92 -2.97 6.15 -1.66
N ARG A 93 -2.83 6.76 -2.84
CA ARG A 93 -1.56 7.35 -3.28
C ARG A 93 -1.09 8.46 -2.35
N ARG A 94 -2.00 9.31 -1.90
CA ARG A 94 -1.68 10.37 -0.93
C ARG A 94 -1.20 9.80 0.40
N TRP A 95 -1.86 8.78 0.89
CA TRP A 95 -1.44 8.08 2.10
C TRP A 95 -0.07 7.43 1.93
N ARG A 96 0.14 6.74 0.81
CA ARG A 96 1.42 6.12 0.48
C ARG A 96 2.56 7.13 0.50
N ASP A 97 2.38 8.25 -0.18
CA ASP A 97 3.42 9.27 -0.30
C ASP A 97 3.66 9.98 1.03
N PHE A 98 2.63 10.28 1.77
CA PHE A 98 2.76 10.87 3.10
C PHE A 98 3.49 9.93 4.06
N THR A 99 3.18 8.65 4.04
CA THR A 99 3.83 7.64 4.86
C THR A 99 5.32 7.52 4.50
N ALA A 100 5.64 7.44 3.22
CA ALA A 100 7.03 7.37 2.75
C ALA A 100 7.80 8.65 3.10
N TRP A 101 7.17 9.80 2.99
CA TRP A 101 7.75 11.08 3.39
C TRP A 101 8.08 11.10 4.89
N LYS A 102 7.17 10.62 5.74
CA LYS A 102 7.43 10.54 7.18
C LYS A 102 8.61 9.61 7.50
N TYR A 103 8.70 8.47 6.86
CA TYR A 103 9.84 7.57 7.04
C TYR A 103 11.14 8.22 6.63
N ARG A 104 11.14 8.97 5.52
CA ARG A 104 12.32 9.71 5.08
C ARG A 104 12.73 10.79 6.08
N MET A 105 11.77 11.54 6.60
CA MET A 105 12.05 12.54 7.65
C MET A 105 12.67 11.88 8.87
N THR A 106 12.14 10.76 9.33
CA THR A 106 12.66 10.01 10.47
C THR A 106 14.08 9.49 10.20
N ALA A 107 14.31 8.94 9.02
CA ALA A 107 15.63 8.41 8.64
C ALA A 107 16.70 9.50 8.63
N GLU A 108 16.34 10.72 8.26
CA GLU A 108 17.25 11.88 8.26
C GLU A 108 17.22 12.65 9.58
N LYS A 109 16.53 12.11 10.61
CA LYS A 109 16.44 12.69 11.96
C LYS A 109 15.85 14.11 11.97
N LEU A 110 14.93 14.37 11.05
CA LEU A 110 14.23 15.63 10.97
C LEU A 110 12.88 15.54 11.68
N PRO A 111 12.54 16.50 12.56
CA PRO A 111 11.23 16.48 13.22
C PRO A 111 10.10 16.83 12.25
N LEU A 112 8.93 16.24 12.50
CA LEU A 112 7.71 16.61 11.79
C LEU A 112 7.14 17.92 12.37
N PRO A 113 6.36 18.69 11.61
CA PRO A 113 5.71 19.90 12.14
C PRO A 113 4.87 19.64 13.40
N THR A 114 4.20 18.48 13.45
CA THR A 114 3.40 18.08 14.62
C THR A 114 4.21 17.78 15.86
N GLN A 115 5.50 17.56 15.73
CA GLN A 115 6.43 17.30 16.83
C GLN A 115 7.07 18.57 17.38
N ARG A 116 6.77 19.71 16.79
CA ARG A 116 7.30 21.00 17.21
C ARG A 116 6.20 21.88 17.81
N THR A 117 6.57 22.64 18.84
CA THR A 117 5.62 23.50 19.55
C THR A 117 5.08 24.64 18.69
N ASP A 118 5.87 25.10 17.70
CA ASP A 118 5.46 26.15 16.77
C ASP A 118 4.73 25.60 15.52
N GLY A 119 4.57 24.28 15.42
CA GLY A 119 3.90 23.67 14.28
C GLY A 119 4.64 23.82 12.96
N ARG A 120 5.94 24.07 12.99
CA ARG A 120 6.77 24.27 11.80
C ARG A 120 8.00 23.38 11.84
N ALA A 121 8.37 22.87 10.68
CA ALA A 121 9.58 22.06 10.52
C ALA A 121 10.19 22.31 9.14
N ARG A 122 11.42 21.85 8.96
CA ARG A 122 12.09 21.89 7.65
C ARG A 122 12.08 20.50 7.04
N CYS A 123 11.54 20.42 5.83
CA CYS A 123 11.57 19.18 5.04
C CYS A 123 12.99 18.83 4.62
N PHE A 124 13.28 17.58 4.33
CA PHE A 124 14.57 17.16 3.81
C PHE A 124 14.94 17.87 2.48
N CYS A 125 13.95 18.39 1.77
CA CYS A 125 14.19 19.17 0.54
C CYS A 125 14.63 20.62 0.83
N GLY A 126 14.64 21.04 2.09
CA GLY A 126 15.01 22.37 2.50
C GLY A 126 13.84 23.34 2.69
N ALA A 127 12.65 22.99 2.24
CA ALA A 127 11.47 23.85 2.40
C ALA A 127 11.00 23.87 3.84
N GLU A 128 10.59 25.05 4.32
CA GLU A 128 9.91 25.17 5.61
C GLU A 128 8.44 24.83 5.43
N ILE A 129 7.90 23.97 6.29
CA ILE A 129 6.54 23.48 6.23
C ILE A 129 5.83 23.65 7.56
N SER A 130 4.53 23.92 7.50
CA SER A 130 3.68 23.99 8.69
C SER A 130 2.79 22.75 8.76
N THR A 131 2.22 22.49 9.94
CA THR A 131 1.25 21.41 10.14
C THR A 131 0.10 21.50 9.15
N ALA A 132 -0.38 22.71 8.86
CA ALA A 132 -1.50 22.93 7.94
C ALA A 132 -1.13 22.69 6.47
N ALA A 133 0.13 22.87 6.09
CA ALA A 133 0.58 22.80 4.70
C ALA A 133 1.27 21.51 4.33
N VAL A 134 1.51 20.60 5.28
CA VAL A 134 2.36 19.42 5.05
C VAL A 134 1.77 18.49 3.98
N ASP A 135 0.47 18.24 3.99
CA ASP A 135 -0.16 17.37 2.99
C ASP A 135 -0.01 17.92 1.58
N TRP A 136 -0.24 19.22 1.42
CA TRP A 136 -0.08 19.89 0.14
C TRP A 136 1.38 19.83 -0.33
N HIS A 137 2.32 20.10 0.57
CA HIS A 137 3.76 20.07 0.24
C HIS A 137 4.18 18.69 -0.23
N VAL A 138 3.79 17.63 0.48
CA VAL A 138 4.14 16.24 0.09
C VAL A 138 3.53 15.91 -1.27
N ASN A 139 2.27 16.22 -1.47
CA ASN A 139 1.58 15.90 -2.73
C ASN A 139 2.11 16.71 -3.92
N ASP A 140 2.60 17.91 -3.69
CA ASP A 140 3.18 18.77 -4.74
C ASP A 140 4.66 18.44 -5.01
N ALA A 141 5.50 18.56 -3.99
CA ALA A 141 6.95 18.44 -4.13
C ALA A 141 7.47 16.99 -4.13
N HIS A 142 6.75 16.08 -3.49
CA HIS A 142 7.21 14.70 -3.26
C HIS A 142 6.21 13.64 -3.75
N ARG A 143 5.37 14.00 -4.71
CA ARG A 143 4.43 13.05 -5.30
C ARG A 143 5.18 11.87 -5.90
N GLY A 144 4.75 10.67 -5.54
CA GLY A 144 5.37 9.43 -5.98
C GLY A 144 6.56 8.97 -5.15
N ILE A 145 6.90 9.65 -4.07
CA ILE A 145 8.02 9.25 -3.19
C ILE A 145 7.84 7.82 -2.65
N GLY A 146 6.61 7.38 -2.43
CA GLY A 146 6.29 6.04 -1.95
C GLY A 146 6.04 5.01 -3.06
N ASP A 147 6.17 5.39 -4.32
CA ASP A 147 5.91 4.47 -5.43
C ASP A 147 6.98 3.38 -5.47
N ALA A 148 6.54 2.12 -5.31
CA ALA A 148 7.42 0.95 -5.32
C ALA A 148 8.21 0.80 -6.64
N ALA A 149 7.69 1.32 -7.74
CA ALA A 149 8.37 1.26 -9.04
C ALA A 149 9.58 2.20 -9.13
N ARG A 150 9.68 3.17 -8.21
CA ARG A 150 10.79 4.14 -8.16
C ARG A 150 11.94 3.73 -7.24
N LYS A 151 11.85 2.59 -6.59
CA LYS A 151 12.87 2.08 -5.65
C LYS A 151 13.84 1.15 -6.34
#